data_368386d2d66bba57f6d20091dc2f29a9
#
_entry.id   368386d2d66bba57f6d20091dc2f29a9
#
_cell.length_a   1.000
_cell.length_b   1.000
_cell.length_c   1.000
_cell.angle_alpha   90.00
_cell.angle_beta   90.00
_cell.angle_gamma   90.00
#
_symmetry.space_group_name_H-M   'P 1'
#
loop_
_entity.id
_entity.type
_entity.pdbx_description
1 polymer ?
#
loop_
_entity_poly.entity_id
_entity_poly.type
_entity_poly.pdbx_seq_one_letter_code
_entity_poly.pdbx_strand_id
1 'polypeptide(L)'
;MNKCIAFLAFLAATTVISLSGRHSIADEGKIDPAKKEVCIKACNECLRACRECLVSCDCPTCEKHCLTCLETCRACVALMEYEAPLSGEMCGLCAKACENCAAECLKCGDMPCCKKCAEACQKCLATCKAMAK
;
A
#
# COMPACT_ATOMS: atom_id res chain seq x y z
N MET A 1 6.00 59.64 -58.95
CA MET A 1 5.96 59.61 -57.51
C MET A 1 4.77 58.77 -57.11
N ASN A 2 4.94 57.47 -56.88
CA ASN A 2 3.93 56.65 -56.20
C ASN A 2 4.68 55.46 -55.57
N LYS A 3 4.71 55.44 -54.27
CA LYS A 3 5.34 54.43 -53.46
C LYS A 3 4.41 53.20 -53.37
N CYS A 4 4.77 52.09 -53.98
CA CYS A 4 4.17 50.82 -53.71
C CYS A 4 4.64 50.26 -52.38
N ILE A 5 3.72 50.16 -51.44
CA ILE A 5 3.95 49.50 -50.15
C ILE A 5 3.61 48.02 -50.38
N ALA A 6 4.65 47.19 -50.33
CA ALA A 6 4.48 45.75 -50.38
C ALA A 6 4.08 45.25 -48.99
N PHE A 7 2.85 44.71 -48.87
CA PHE A 7 2.38 43.99 -47.71
C PHE A 7 2.99 42.59 -47.69
N LEU A 8 3.92 42.36 -46.85
CA LEU A 8 4.44 41.02 -46.49
C LEU A 8 3.44 40.37 -45.53
N ALA A 9 2.66 39.44 -46.05
CA ALA A 9 1.82 38.58 -45.21
C ALA A 9 2.68 37.55 -44.53
N PHE A 10 2.89 37.71 -43.21
CA PHE A 10 3.46 36.71 -42.36
C PHE A 10 2.40 35.64 -42.11
N LEU A 11 2.51 34.49 -42.76
CA LEU A 11 1.77 33.29 -42.38
C LEU A 11 2.45 32.72 -41.12
N ALA A 12 1.86 33.03 -39.98
CA ALA A 12 2.16 32.33 -38.74
C ALA A 12 1.51 30.95 -38.79
N ALA A 13 2.31 29.95 -39.09
CA ALA A 13 1.91 28.56 -38.94
C ALA A 13 1.87 28.23 -37.44
N THR A 14 0.68 28.32 -36.87
CA THR A 14 0.42 27.80 -35.51
C THR A 14 0.41 26.29 -35.57
N THR A 15 1.54 25.66 -35.26
CA THR A 15 1.59 24.23 -34.98
C THR A 15 0.86 23.98 -33.67
N VAL A 16 -0.40 23.55 -33.79
CA VAL A 16 -1.15 23.00 -32.66
C VAL A 16 -0.49 21.67 -32.30
N ILE A 17 0.37 21.70 -31.29
CA ILE A 17 0.87 20.48 -30.67
C ILE A 17 -0.30 19.90 -29.89
N SER A 18 -1.04 18.98 -30.50
CA SER A 18 -2.01 18.15 -29.83
C SER A 18 -1.26 17.24 -28.88
N LEU A 19 -1.10 17.69 -27.63
CA LEU A 19 -0.71 16.83 -26.52
C LEU A 19 -1.90 15.91 -26.20
N SER A 20 -2.15 14.95 -27.08
CA SER A 20 -3.00 13.80 -26.76
C SER A 20 -2.19 12.87 -25.87
N GLY A 21 -1.86 13.35 -24.68
CA GLY A 21 -1.47 12.49 -23.57
C GLY A 21 -2.74 11.75 -23.13
N ARG A 22 -3.17 10.77 -23.92
CA ARG A 22 -3.93 9.67 -23.36
C ARG A 22 -2.99 8.97 -22.41
N HIS A 23 -3.01 9.39 -21.15
CA HIS A 23 -2.71 8.50 -20.08
C HIS A 23 -3.74 7.38 -20.22
N SER A 24 -3.36 6.33 -20.91
CA SER A 24 -3.96 5.03 -20.70
C SER A 24 -3.72 4.82 -19.20
N ILE A 25 -4.79 5.01 -18.42
CA ILE A 25 -4.92 4.34 -17.15
C ILE A 25 -4.88 2.88 -17.59
N ALA A 26 -3.65 2.32 -17.61
CA ALA A 26 -3.45 0.90 -17.80
C ALA A 26 -4.44 0.27 -16.84
N ASP A 27 -5.21 -0.67 -17.33
CA ASP A 27 -6.02 -1.60 -16.58
C ASP A 27 -5.14 -2.09 -15.41
N GLU A 28 -5.14 -1.33 -14.31
CA GLU A 28 -4.54 -1.73 -13.05
C GLU A 28 -5.35 -2.92 -12.64
N GLY A 29 -4.85 -4.10 -12.98
CA GLY A 29 -5.52 -5.37 -12.99
C GLY A 29 -6.47 -5.49 -11.81
N LYS A 30 -7.76 -5.56 -12.13
CA LYS A 30 -8.85 -5.65 -11.17
C LYS A 30 -8.47 -6.68 -10.12
N ILE A 31 -8.33 -6.24 -8.88
CA ILE A 31 -7.97 -7.10 -7.76
C ILE A 31 -9.04 -8.21 -7.68
N ASP A 32 -8.60 -9.46 -7.64
CA ASP A 32 -9.48 -10.60 -7.44
C ASP A 32 -10.25 -10.42 -6.12
N PRO A 33 -11.59 -10.32 -6.13
CA PRO A 33 -12.38 -10.06 -4.93
C PRO A 33 -12.16 -11.10 -3.82
N ALA A 34 -11.95 -12.37 -4.19
CA ALA A 34 -11.70 -13.42 -3.22
C ALA A 34 -10.33 -13.23 -2.53
N LYS A 35 -9.30 -12.88 -3.26
CA LYS A 35 -7.98 -12.56 -2.69
C LYS A 35 -8.03 -11.31 -1.82
N LYS A 36 -8.78 -10.29 -2.25
CA LYS A 36 -9.01 -9.07 -1.46
C LYS A 36 -9.62 -9.39 -0.10
N GLU A 37 -10.69 -10.17 -0.08
CA GLU A 37 -11.38 -10.56 1.15
C GLU A 37 -10.46 -11.33 2.10
N VAL A 38 -9.71 -12.30 1.59
CA VAL A 38 -8.75 -13.09 2.38
C VAL A 38 -7.66 -12.18 2.97
N CYS A 39 -7.15 -11.22 2.21
CA CYS A 39 -6.13 -10.29 2.68
C CYS A 39 -6.71 -9.33 3.76
N ILE A 40 -7.89 -8.77 3.56
CA ILE A 40 -8.57 -7.91 4.54
C ILE A 40 -8.79 -8.67 5.85
N LYS A 41 -9.24 -9.92 5.79
CA LYS A 41 -9.43 -10.77 6.95
C LYS A 41 -8.11 -10.99 7.71
N ALA A 42 -7.06 -11.35 7.00
CA ALA A 42 -5.74 -11.57 7.61
C ALA A 42 -5.18 -10.28 8.24
N CYS A 43 -5.33 -9.11 7.59
CA CYS A 43 -4.96 -7.82 8.17
C CYS A 43 -5.74 -7.52 9.46
N ASN A 44 -7.03 -7.78 9.49
CA ASN A 44 -7.86 -7.56 10.69
C ASN A 44 -7.49 -8.51 11.84
N GLU A 45 -7.16 -9.78 11.55
CA GLU A 45 -6.63 -10.72 12.54
C GLU A 45 -5.28 -10.25 13.10
N CYS A 46 -4.40 -9.76 12.23
CA CYS A 46 -3.11 -9.19 12.60
C CYS A 46 -3.26 -7.94 13.48
N LEU A 47 -4.17 -7.02 13.12
CA LEU A 47 -4.52 -5.84 13.93
C LEU A 47 -4.89 -6.22 15.37
N ARG A 48 -5.74 -7.23 15.53
CA ARG A 48 -6.17 -7.69 16.85
C ARG A 48 -5.00 -8.29 17.62
N ALA A 49 -4.20 -9.15 16.99
CA ALA A 49 -3.07 -9.78 17.63
C ALA A 49 -1.99 -8.77 18.06
N CYS A 50 -1.72 -7.75 17.24
CA CYS A 50 -0.81 -6.66 17.59
C CYS A 50 -1.32 -5.86 18.80
N ARG A 51 -2.62 -5.57 18.88
CA ARG A 51 -3.21 -4.88 20.04
C ARG A 51 -3.08 -5.71 21.32
N GLU A 52 -3.38 -7.01 21.26
CA GLU A 52 -3.20 -7.90 22.39
C GLU A 52 -1.74 -7.94 22.85
N CYS A 53 -0.81 -7.98 21.91
CA CYS A 53 0.61 -7.96 22.21
C CYS A 53 1.06 -6.63 22.85
N LEU A 54 0.58 -5.48 22.35
CA LEU A 54 0.89 -4.16 22.91
C LEU A 54 0.43 -3.98 24.35
N VAL A 55 -0.67 -4.63 24.74
CA VAL A 55 -1.20 -4.56 26.10
C VAL A 55 -0.50 -5.53 27.06
N SER A 56 0.02 -6.64 26.54
CA SER A 56 0.47 -7.78 27.34
C SER A 56 1.99 -8.01 27.35
N CYS A 57 2.73 -7.28 26.51
CA CYS A 57 4.17 -7.45 26.35
C CYS A 57 4.93 -6.19 26.76
N ASP A 58 5.80 -6.30 27.74
CA ASP A 58 6.64 -5.19 28.24
C ASP A 58 7.98 -5.07 27.47
N CYS A 59 8.06 -5.57 26.26
CA CYS A 59 9.27 -5.49 25.44
C CYS A 59 9.24 -4.25 24.52
N PRO A 60 10.08 -3.21 24.76
CA PRO A 60 10.03 -1.96 23.99
C PRO A 60 10.31 -2.14 22.48
N THR A 61 11.09 -3.14 22.11
CA THR A 61 11.36 -3.43 20.69
C THR A 61 10.15 -4.06 20.03
N CYS A 62 9.50 -5.01 20.69
CA CYS A 62 8.28 -5.63 20.25
C CYS A 62 7.15 -4.58 20.11
N GLU A 63 7.00 -3.67 21.07
CA GLU A 63 6.02 -2.60 21.08
C GLU A 63 6.09 -1.75 19.80
N LYS A 64 7.28 -1.26 19.44
CA LYS A 64 7.47 -0.43 18.23
C LYS A 64 7.07 -1.16 16.95
N HIS A 65 7.40 -2.43 16.85
CA HIS A 65 7.07 -3.24 15.67
C HIS A 65 5.59 -3.61 15.62
N CYS A 66 4.98 -3.92 16.76
CA CYS A 66 3.54 -4.15 16.85
C CYS A 66 2.74 -2.89 16.48
N LEU A 67 3.16 -1.71 16.96
CA LEU A 67 2.51 -0.44 16.60
C LEU A 67 2.62 -0.15 15.11
N THR A 68 3.81 -0.31 14.53
CA THR A 68 4.02 -0.11 13.08
C THR A 68 3.18 -1.08 12.27
N CYS A 69 3.14 -2.36 12.64
CA CYS A 69 2.35 -3.38 11.97
C CYS A 69 0.84 -3.08 12.07
N LEU A 70 0.38 -2.68 13.23
CA LEU A 70 -1.02 -2.30 13.47
C LEU A 70 -1.46 -1.16 12.55
N GLU A 71 -0.68 -0.08 12.45
CA GLU A 71 -1.04 1.07 11.62
C GLU A 71 -0.96 0.76 10.11
N THR A 72 0.03 -0.03 9.67
CA THR A 72 0.10 -0.43 8.26
C THR A 72 -1.02 -1.38 7.88
N CYS A 73 -1.41 -2.33 8.74
CA CYS A 73 -2.57 -3.20 8.51
C CYS A 73 -3.87 -2.39 8.42
N ARG A 74 -4.05 -1.39 9.31
CA ARG A 74 -5.23 -0.50 9.28
C ARG A 74 -5.33 0.25 7.96
N ALA A 75 -4.24 0.87 7.52
CA ALA A 75 -4.19 1.58 6.25
C ALA A 75 -4.42 0.62 5.06
N CYS A 76 -3.85 -0.57 5.11
CA CYS A 76 -4.01 -1.58 4.08
C CYS A 76 -5.48 -2.00 3.93
N VAL A 77 -6.18 -2.29 5.04
CA VAL A 77 -7.61 -2.62 5.03
C VAL A 77 -8.42 -1.48 4.41
N ALA A 78 -8.22 -0.25 4.88
CA ALA A 78 -8.96 0.90 4.40
C ALA A 78 -8.78 1.12 2.89
N LEU A 79 -7.54 1.08 2.38
CA LEU A 79 -7.30 1.26 0.95
C LEU A 79 -7.88 0.14 0.11
N MET A 80 -7.85 -1.11 0.59
CA MET A 80 -8.43 -2.25 -0.14
C MET A 80 -9.97 -2.19 -0.14
N GLU A 81 -10.61 -1.82 0.96
CA GLU A 81 -12.08 -1.71 1.04
C GLU A 81 -12.63 -0.71 0.04
N TYR A 82 -11.97 0.44 -0.09
CA TYR A 82 -12.36 1.51 -1.02
C TYR A 82 -11.80 1.34 -2.43
N GLU A 83 -11.06 0.25 -2.71
CA GLU A 83 -10.36 0.05 -4.00
C GLU A 83 -9.54 1.28 -4.41
N ALA A 84 -8.93 1.91 -3.40
CA ALA A 84 -8.21 3.16 -3.56
C ALA A 84 -6.91 2.95 -4.35
N PRO A 85 -6.42 3.99 -5.04
CA PRO A 85 -5.06 3.99 -5.58
C PRO A 85 -4.04 3.63 -4.49
N LEU A 86 -2.91 3.05 -4.86
CA LEU A 86 -1.84 2.61 -3.96
C LEU A 86 -2.18 1.42 -3.04
N SER A 87 -3.32 0.74 -3.24
CA SER A 87 -3.64 -0.46 -2.45
C SER A 87 -2.57 -1.54 -2.55
N GLY A 88 -2.02 -1.75 -3.75
CA GLY A 88 -0.96 -2.73 -3.98
C GLY A 88 0.35 -2.36 -3.28
N GLU A 89 0.76 -1.11 -3.34
CA GLU A 89 1.96 -0.59 -2.66
C GLU A 89 1.79 -0.64 -1.14
N MET A 90 0.59 -0.34 -0.65
CA MET A 90 0.30 -0.47 0.78
C MET A 90 0.34 -1.93 1.24
N CYS A 91 -0.12 -2.88 0.42
CA CYS A 91 0.06 -4.30 0.70
C CYS A 91 1.54 -4.67 0.80
N GLY A 92 2.39 -4.15 -0.08
CA GLY A 92 3.84 -4.35 0.00
C GLY A 92 4.45 -3.81 1.28
N LEU A 93 4.06 -2.60 1.70
CA LEU A 93 4.50 -2.01 2.96
C LEU A 93 3.99 -2.79 4.18
N CYS A 94 2.71 -3.20 4.16
CA CYS A 94 2.12 -4.02 5.21
C CYS A 94 2.82 -5.38 5.33
N ALA A 95 3.15 -6.03 4.22
CA ALA A 95 3.92 -7.26 4.22
C ALA A 95 5.27 -7.10 4.93
N LYS A 96 6.00 -6.02 4.64
CA LYS A 96 7.27 -5.73 5.28
C LYS A 96 7.13 -5.45 6.78
N ALA A 97 6.09 -4.71 7.18
CA ALA A 97 5.82 -4.45 8.59
C ALA A 97 5.47 -5.74 9.35
N CYS A 98 4.67 -6.63 8.74
CA CYS A 98 4.34 -7.94 9.30
C CYS A 98 5.58 -8.83 9.46
N GLU A 99 6.48 -8.86 8.47
CA GLU A 99 7.73 -9.63 8.54
C GLU A 99 8.60 -9.18 9.71
N ASN A 100 8.80 -7.87 9.86
CA ASN A 100 9.58 -7.30 10.95
C ASN A 100 8.91 -7.56 12.32
N CYS A 101 7.60 -7.38 12.42
CA CYS A 101 6.87 -7.60 13.66
C CYS A 101 6.93 -9.07 14.10
N ALA A 102 6.74 -10.01 13.18
CA ALA A 102 6.86 -11.44 13.48
C ALA A 102 8.25 -11.78 14.00
N ALA A 103 9.29 -11.28 13.35
CA ALA A 103 10.68 -11.52 13.76
C ALA A 103 10.98 -11.00 15.17
N GLU A 104 10.49 -9.81 15.51
CA GLU A 104 10.71 -9.24 16.85
C GLU A 104 9.86 -9.94 17.92
N CYS A 105 8.60 -10.28 17.63
CA CYS A 105 7.77 -11.06 18.54
C CYS A 105 8.40 -12.42 18.89
N LEU A 106 9.03 -13.09 17.94
CA LEU A 106 9.70 -14.38 18.17
C LEU A 106 10.93 -14.27 19.08
N LYS A 107 11.55 -13.09 19.19
CA LYS A 107 12.65 -12.83 20.12
C LYS A 107 12.21 -12.65 21.57
N CYS A 108 10.92 -12.39 21.82
CA CYS A 108 10.37 -12.18 23.15
C CYS A 108 10.15 -13.48 23.95
N GLY A 109 10.72 -14.60 23.50
CA GLY A 109 10.66 -15.88 24.20
C GLY A 109 9.29 -16.53 24.14
N ASP A 110 8.91 -17.16 25.25
CA ASP A 110 7.70 -18.02 25.30
C ASP A 110 6.39 -17.26 25.64
N MET A 111 6.38 -15.94 25.49
CA MET A 111 5.17 -15.15 25.75
C MET A 111 4.04 -15.51 24.80
N PRO A 112 2.85 -15.94 25.29
CA PRO A 112 1.74 -16.38 24.44
C PRO A 112 1.22 -15.29 23.49
N CYS A 113 1.22 -14.02 23.94
CA CYS A 113 0.80 -12.88 23.10
C CYS A 113 1.75 -12.67 21.92
N CYS A 114 3.07 -12.82 22.13
CA CYS A 114 4.07 -12.67 21.10
C CYS A 114 3.99 -13.81 20.06
N LYS A 115 3.78 -15.05 20.51
CA LYS A 115 3.57 -16.19 19.60
C LYS A 115 2.33 -16.00 18.71
N LYS A 116 1.21 -15.63 19.30
CA LYS A 116 -0.03 -15.32 18.56
C LYS A 116 0.17 -14.18 17.56
N CYS A 117 0.86 -13.12 18.00
CA CYS A 117 1.16 -11.99 17.14
C CYS A 117 2.04 -12.40 15.95
N ALA A 118 3.09 -13.15 16.18
CA ALA A 118 3.98 -13.65 15.13
C ALA A 118 3.22 -14.53 14.11
N GLU A 119 2.36 -15.44 14.57
CA GLU A 119 1.53 -16.28 13.69
C GLU A 119 0.56 -15.44 12.83
N ALA A 120 -0.11 -14.46 13.42
CA ALA A 120 -1.02 -13.56 12.72
C ALA A 120 -0.25 -12.71 11.68
N CYS A 121 0.91 -12.18 12.04
CA CYS A 121 1.79 -11.45 11.15
C CYS A 121 2.25 -12.31 9.96
N GLN A 122 2.61 -13.57 10.17
CA GLN A 122 3.02 -14.49 9.10
C GLN A 122 1.88 -14.76 8.10
N LYS A 123 0.65 -14.95 8.58
CA LYS A 123 -0.53 -15.10 7.72
C LYS A 123 -0.80 -13.83 6.91
N CYS A 124 -0.78 -12.68 7.57
CA CYS A 124 -0.96 -11.38 6.93
C CYS A 124 0.13 -11.11 5.88
N LEU A 125 1.39 -11.39 6.21
CA LEU A 125 2.53 -11.30 5.29
C LEU A 125 2.27 -12.06 3.98
N ALA A 126 1.83 -13.31 4.08
CA ALA A 126 1.58 -14.16 2.90
C ALA A 126 0.48 -13.58 2.00
N THR A 127 -0.63 -13.13 2.59
CA THR A 127 -1.75 -12.55 1.82
C THR A 127 -1.40 -11.19 1.24
N CYS A 128 -0.72 -10.33 1.98
CA CYS A 128 -0.27 -9.03 1.50
C CYS A 128 0.77 -9.15 0.37
N LYS A 129 1.72 -10.08 0.45
CA LYS A 129 2.66 -10.37 -0.65
C LYS A 129 1.94 -10.78 -1.95
N ALA A 130 0.86 -11.54 -1.84
CA ALA A 130 0.06 -11.94 -3.00
C ALA A 130 -0.74 -10.79 -3.63
N MET A 131 -0.93 -9.68 -2.91
CA MET A 131 -1.65 -8.48 -3.34
C MET A 131 -0.71 -7.33 -3.73
N ALA A 132 0.57 -7.39 -3.34
CA ALA A 132 1.55 -6.35 -3.61
C ALA A 132 1.86 -6.23 -5.10
N LYS A 133 2.07 -5.00 -5.54
CA LYS A 133 2.50 -4.65 -6.90
C LYS A 133 3.88 -4.02 -6.87
#